data_59651f60bd68873e4a5c771cb68d98b1
#
_entry.id   59651f60bd68873e4a5c771cb68d98b1
#
_cell.length_a   1.000
_cell.length_b   1.000
_cell.length_c   1.000
_cell.angle_alpha   90.00
_cell.angle_beta   90.00
_cell.angle_gamma   90.00
#
_symmetry.space_group_name_H-M   'P 1'
#
loop_
_entity.id
_entity.type
_entity.pdbx_description
1 polymer ?
#
loop_
_entity_poly.entity_id
_entity_poly.type
_entity_poly.pdbx_seq_one_letter_code
_entity_poly.pdbx_strand_id
1 'polypeptide(L)'
;KIKSTAALRNSKKEDCPVMDREFWMGPSFPQQPRELLNRLKSYGVCVVADALKGFNAMNGSIQPVVPGKCICGCAVTVRLHPGDNLLLHKAIESAQPGDILVLDTNSSYRRAVIGGIMSGAAFGKGIGGLVVDGAVRDVEELRAHGWPVFAAAVVPCAADSDGPGQLNHPISCGGVPVHPGDIILADDNGVAVIPPTWVEWVLEGCEKRHQSEARRMAEIRQGQLTSAAVLGKLEKLGL
;
A
#
# COMPACT_ATOMS: atom_id res chain seq x y z
N LYS A 1 -20.72 -63.68 -18.11
CA LYS A 1 -20.28 -63.57 -16.71
C LYS A 1 -19.38 -62.38 -16.63
N ILE A 2 -19.95 -61.26 -16.27
CA ILE A 2 -19.25 -59.99 -16.06
C ILE A 2 -18.85 -59.98 -14.57
N LYS A 3 -17.56 -60.03 -14.29
CA LYS A 3 -17.02 -59.86 -12.93
C LYS A 3 -16.87 -58.38 -12.63
N SER A 4 -17.48 -58.01 -11.57
CA SER A 4 -17.51 -56.76 -10.79
C SER A 4 -16.16 -56.02 -10.74
N THR A 5 -16.14 -54.81 -11.22
CA THR A 5 -15.12 -53.77 -10.95
C THR A 5 -15.49 -53.00 -9.67
N ALA A 6 -15.26 -53.58 -8.52
CA ALA A 6 -15.43 -52.95 -7.21
C ALA A 6 -14.15 -53.06 -6.40
N ALA A 7 -13.04 -52.45 -6.86
CA ALA A 7 -11.81 -52.36 -6.11
C ALA A 7 -10.88 -51.23 -6.60
N LEU A 8 -11.39 -49.99 -6.64
CA LEU A 8 -10.56 -48.79 -6.84
C LEU A 8 -11.22 -47.59 -6.13
N ARG A 9 -11.45 -47.73 -4.83
CA ARG A 9 -11.80 -46.62 -3.94
C ARG A 9 -11.13 -46.83 -2.59
N ASN A 10 -9.84 -46.58 -2.52
CA ASN A 10 -9.13 -46.22 -1.30
C ASN A 10 -7.72 -45.73 -1.66
N SER A 11 -7.61 -44.75 -2.53
CA SER A 11 -6.47 -43.83 -2.49
C SER A 11 -6.81 -42.84 -1.38
N LYS A 12 -6.04 -42.86 -0.30
CA LYS A 12 -6.02 -41.82 0.71
C LYS A 12 -6.02 -40.50 -0.04
N LYS A 13 -7.05 -39.67 0.14
CA LYS A 13 -6.96 -38.25 -0.11
C LYS A 13 -5.80 -37.78 0.75
N GLU A 14 -4.64 -37.60 0.17
CA GLU A 14 -3.62 -36.77 0.76
C GLU A 14 -4.26 -35.43 0.94
N ASP A 15 -4.44 -35.00 2.19
CA ASP A 15 -4.97 -33.74 2.57
C ASP A 15 -4.16 -32.66 1.88
N CYS A 16 -4.71 -32.09 0.81
CA CYS A 16 -4.27 -30.81 0.31
C CYS A 16 -4.80 -29.79 1.31
N PRO A 17 -3.96 -29.24 2.22
CA PRO A 17 -4.45 -28.43 3.33
C PRO A 17 -5.03 -27.09 2.90
N VAL A 18 -5.10 -26.82 1.60
CA VAL A 18 -5.43 -25.52 1.02
C VAL A 18 -6.90 -25.39 0.58
N MET A 19 -7.62 -26.49 0.38
CA MET A 19 -8.93 -26.41 -0.28
C MET A 19 -10.15 -26.31 0.66
N ASP A 20 -9.98 -26.43 1.98
CA ASP A 20 -11.08 -26.32 2.96
C ASP A 20 -11.04 -25.03 3.82
N ARG A 21 -10.13 -24.08 3.52
CA ARG A 21 -10.04 -22.84 4.29
C ARG A 21 -10.54 -21.66 3.48
N GLU A 22 -11.61 -21.07 3.89
CA GLU A 22 -12.16 -19.82 3.33
C GLU A 22 -11.32 -18.60 3.74
N PHE A 23 -10.46 -18.73 4.77
CA PHE A 23 -9.65 -17.66 5.34
C PHE A 23 -8.20 -18.10 5.55
N TRP A 24 -7.26 -17.29 5.04
CA TRP A 24 -5.83 -17.53 5.21
C TRP A 24 -5.20 -16.44 6.06
N MET A 25 -4.58 -16.87 7.17
CA MET A 25 -3.91 -15.98 8.11
C MET A 25 -2.41 -16.23 8.05
N GLY A 26 -1.65 -15.27 7.51
CA GLY A 26 -0.20 -15.32 7.50
C GLY A 26 0.41 -14.97 8.87
N PRO A 27 1.72 -15.18 9.05
CA PRO A 27 2.43 -14.86 10.27
C PRO A 27 2.50 -13.34 10.49
N SER A 28 2.78 -12.94 11.74
CA SER A 28 3.20 -11.57 12.06
C SER A 28 4.59 -11.28 11.47
N PHE A 29 4.90 -10.00 11.33
CA PHE A 29 6.17 -9.52 10.78
C PHE A 29 6.89 -8.60 11.78
N PRO A 30 8.22 -8.44 11.66
CA PRO A 30 8.98 -7.51 12.49
C PRO A 30 8.60 -6.06 12.19
N GLN A 31 8.41 -5.26 13.24
CA GLN A 31 8.19 -3.82 13.11
C GLN A 31 9.49 -3.08 12.78
N GLN A 32 9.39 -2.02 11.99
CA GLN A 32 10.53 -1.18 11.70
C GLN A 32 10.74 -0.11 12.79
N PRO A 33 11.99 0.28 13.10
CA PRO A 33 12.28 1.33 14.08
C PRO A 33 11.61 2.65 13.70
N ARG A 34 11.02 3.33 14.68
CA ARG A 34 10.29 4.57 14.48
C ARG A 34 11.17 5.69 13.92
N GLU A 35 12.43 5.73 14.31
CA GLU A 35 13.40 6.69 13.78
C GLU A 35 13.62 6.49 12.29
N LEU A 36 13.67 5.24 11.83
CA LEU A 36 13.82 4.89 10.41
C LEU A 36 12.59 5.36 9.61
N LEU A 37 11.39 5.05 10.10
CA LEU A 37 10.15 5.48 9.44
C LEU A 37 10.04 7.01 9.38
N ASN A 38 10.41 7.72 10.45
CA ASN A 38 10.43 9.18 10.48
C ASN A 38 11.45 9.75 9.51
N ARG A 39 12.62 9.14 9.37
CA ARG A 39 13.65 9.55 8.41
C ARG A 39 13.16 9.39 6.97
N LEU A 40 12.55 8.26 6.61
CA LEU A 40 11.94 8.06 5.28
C LEU A 40 10.83 9.09 5.03
N LYS A 41 9.96 9.29 6.01
CA LYS A 41 8.87 10.27 5.95
C LYS A 41 9.36 11.69 5.67
N SER A 42 10.51 12.09 6.21
CA SER A 42 11.07 13.44 6.03
C SER A 42 11.51 13.74 4.58
N TYR A 43 11.79 12.73 3.77
CA TYR A 43 12.11 12.92 2.35
C TYR A 43 10.86 13.11 1.47
N GLY A 44 9.71 12.57 1.87
CA GLY A 44 8.48 12.56 1.07
C GLY A 44 8.49 11.51 -0.05
N VAL A 45 7.29 11.25 -0.60
CA VAL A 45 7.09 10.16 -1.59
C VAL A 45 7.88 10.38 -2.87
N CYS A 46 7.95 11.61 -3.40
CA CYS A 46 8.63 11.89 -4.67
C CYS A 46 10.12 11.56 -4.62
N VAL A 47 10.82 11.98 -3.56
CA VAL A 47 12.26 11.72 -3.40
C VAL A 47 12.53 10.23 -3.22
N VAL A 48 11.66 9.54 -2.46
CA VAL A 48 11.74 8.08 -2.29
C VAL A 48 11.47 7.35 -3.60
N ALA A 49 10.46 7.75 -4.36
CA ALA A 49 10.16 7.18 -5.67
C ALA A 49 11.31 7.37 -6.67
N ASP A 50 11.96 8.53 -6.65
CA ASP A 50 13.16 8.78 -7.45
C ASP A 50 14.35 7.89 -7.02
N ALA A 51 14.55 7.69 -5.71
CA ALA A 51 15.54 6.77 -5.18
C ALA A 51 15.25 5.31 -5.60
N LEU A 52 13.98 4.91 -5.62
CA LEU A 52 13.49 3.63 -6.13
C LEU A 52 13.53 3.54 -7.67
N LYS A 53 13.91 4.62 -8.37
CA LYS A 53 13.91 4.71 -9.85
C LYS A 53 12.54 4.44 -10.49
N GLY A 54 11.48 4.82 -9.81
CA GLY A 54 10.09 4.60 -10.20
C GLY A 54 9.56 3.18 -9.94
N PHE A 55 10.41 2.25 -9.49
CA PHE A 55 9.92 0.94 -9.05
C PHE A 55 9.17 1.07 -7.73
N ASN A 56 8.13 0.23 -7.55
CA ASN A 56 7.33 0.19 -6.33
C ASN A 56 6.59 1.51 -5.98
N ALA A 57 6.45 2.43 -6.92
CA ALA A 57 5.47 3.51 -6.81
C ALA A 57 4.12 3.01 -7.34
N MET A 58 3.07 3.10 -6.54
CA MET A 58 1.73 2.70 -6.95
C MET A 58 1.24 3.60 -8.09
N ASN A 59 0.37 3.06 -8.94
CA ASN A 59 -0.20 3.82 -10.05
C ASN A 59 -1.08 4.98 -9.55
N GLY A 60 -1.27 5.98 -10.41
CA GLY A 60 -1.98 7.21 -10.07
C GLY A 60 -3.48 7.06 -9.83
N SER A 61 -4.06 5.86 -9.86
CA SER A 61 -5.45 5.65 -9.43
C SER A 61 -5.60 5.72 -7.91
N ILE A 62 -4.54 5.39 -7.16
CA ILE A 62 -4.56 5.48 -5.69
C ILE A 62 -4.33 6.94 -5.30
N GLN A 63 -5.40 7.61 -4.88
CA GLN A 63 -5.42 9.04 -4.57
C GLN A 63 -5.74 9.31 -3.09
N PRO A 64 -5.24 10.40 -2.50
CA PRO A 64 -5.59 10.79 -1.14
C PRO A 64 -7.06 11.20 -1.06
N VAL A 65 -7.86 10.45 -0.30
CA VAL A 65 -9.25 10.82 0.04
C VAL A 65 -9.25 11.88 1.16
N VAL A 66 -8.23 11.82 2.02
CA VAL A 66 -7.97 12.80 3.09
C VAL A 66 -6.64 13.50 2.77
N PRO A 67 -6.67 14.63 2.04
CA PRO A 67 -5.45 15.31 1.60
C PRO A 67 -4.68 15.98 2.73
N GLY A 68 -3.44 16.39 2.45
CA GLY A 68 -2.55 17.05 3.43
C GLY A 68 -1.97 16.11 4.47
N LYS A 69 -1.98 14.81 4.24
CA LYS A 69 -1.43 13.81 5.16
C LYS A 69 -0.20 13.14 4.56
N CYS A 70 0.79 12.94 5.41
CA CYS A 70 1.95 12.11 5.09
C CYS A 70 2.05 10.99 6.12
N ILE A 71 2.09 9.74 5.66
CA ILE A 71 2.18 8.54 6.50
C ILE A 71 3.40 7.72 6.14
N CYS A 72 3.98 7.04 7.15
CA CYS A 72 5.02 6.04 6.96
C CYS A 72 4.86 4.97 8.04
N GLY A 73 4.74 3.69 7.65
CA GLY A 73 4.53 2.58 8.57
C GLY A 73 4.64 1.23 7.89
N CYS A 74 4.58 0.15 8.68
CA CYS A 74 4.64 -1.21 8.18
C CYS A 74 3.30 -1.66 7.61
N ALA A 75 3.32 -2.39 6.50
CA ALA A 75 2.14 -2.87 5.81
C ALA A 75 1.51 -4.07 6.53
N VAL A 76 0.27 -3.93 6.96
CA VAL A 76 -0.64 -5.05 7.23
C VAL A 76 -1.44 -5.29 5.96
N THR A 77 -1.14 -6.38 5.26
CA THR A 77 -1.74 -6.67 3.95
C THR A 77 -3.02 -7.48 4.09
N VAL A 78 -4.06 -7.06 3.38
CA VAL A 78 -5.37 -7.72 3.37
C VAL A 78 -5.84 -7.92 1.94
N ARG A 79 -6.11 -9.15 1.55
CA ARG A 79 -6.84 -9.45 0.32
C ARG A 79 -8.28 -9.76 0.65
N LEU A 80 -9.19 -9.01 0.06
CA LEU A 80 -10.63 -9.14 0.24
C LEU A 80 -11.28 -9.76 -1.00
N HIS A 81 -12.32 -10.55 -0.78
CA HIS A 81 -13.21 -10.89 -1.89
C HIS A 81 -13.84 -9.60 -2.45
N PRO A 82 -14.04 -9.47 -3.78
CA PRO A 82 -14.65 -8.29 -4.36
C PRO A 82 -15.99 -7.92 -3.71
N GLY A 83 -16.05 -6.73 -3.10
CA GLY A 83 -17.25 -6.24 -2.41
C GLY A 83 -17.46 -6.74 -0.99
N ASP A 84 -16.45 -7.37 -0.38
CA ASP A 84 -16.46 -7.85 1.00
C ASP A 84 -15.47 -7.08 1.89
N ASN A 85 -15.69 -7.05 3.21
CA ASN A 85 -14.81 -6.39 4.15
C ASN A 85 -14.57 -7.17 5.46
N LEU A 86 -14.98 -8.43 5.56
CA LEU A 86 -14.89 -9.19 6.80
C LEU A 86 -13.45 -9.23 7.36
N LEU A 87 -12.46 -9.55 6.54
CA LEU A 87 -11.08 -9.60 7.01
C LEU A 87 -10.46 -8.22 7.31
N LEU A 88 -11.04 -7.14 6.83
CA LEU A 88 -10.61 -5.79 7.25
C LEU A 88 -10.94 -5.56 8.73
N HIS A 89 -12.08 -6.04 9.23
CA HIS A 89 -12.36 -6.00 10.68
C HIS A 89 -11.30 -6.75 11.49
N LYS A 90 -10.88 -7.93 11.02
CA LYS A 90 -9.81 -8.71 11.66
C LYS A 90 -8.45 -8.02 11.59
N ALA A 91 -8.15 -7.38 10.45
CA ALA A 91 -6.93 -6.60 10.30
C ALA A 91 -6.89 -5.41 11.27
N ILE A 92 -7.99 -4.67 11.40
CA ILE A 92 -8.11 -3.59 12.39
C ILE A 92 -7.89 -4.13 13.80
N GLU A 93 -8.45 -5.28 14.15
CA GLU A 93 -8.27 -5.90 15.47
C GLU A 93 -6.81 -6.28 15.74
N SER A 94 -6.08 -6.82 14.76
CA SER A 94 -4.73 -7.38 14.94
C SER A 94 -3.59 -6.40 14.70
N ALA A 95 -3.78 -5.35 13.88
CA ALA A 95 -2.77 -4.36 13.57
C ALA A 95 -2.27 -3.62 14.82
N GLN A 96 -1.02 -3.16 14.78
CA GLN A 96 -0.41 -2.37 15.84
C GLN A 96 -0.52 -0.86 15.56
N PRO A 97 -0.44 0.01 16.59
CA PRO A 97 -0.38 1.45 16.38
C PRO A 97 0.77 1.84 15.46
N GLY A 98 0.46 2.64 14.43
CA GLY A 98 1.40 3.06 13.40
C GLY A 98 1.45 2.17 12.16
N ASP A 99 0.88 0.96 12.18
CA ASP A 99 0.75 0.13 10.99
C ASP A 99 -0.11 0.80 9.92
N ILE A 100 0.15 0.47 8.66
CA ILE A 100 -0.65 0.90 7.51
C ILE A 100 -1.41 -0.30 6.97
N LEU A 101 -2.74 -0.21 6.93
CA LEU A 101 -3.56 -1.22 6.27
C LEU A 101 -3.42 -1.08 4.76
N VAL A 102 -3.05 -2.14 4.06
CA VAL A 102 -2.94 -2.16 2.60
C VAL A 102 -3.88 -3.23 2.06
N LEU A 103 -4.87 -2.80 1.27
CA LEU A 103 -5.95 -3.65 0.82
C LEU A 103 -5.92 -3.89 -0.68
N ASP A 104 -5.99 -5.17 -1.03
CA ASP A 104 -6.27 -5.67 -2.38
C ASP A 104 -7.73 -6.13 -2.43
N THR A 105 -8.56 -5.44 -3.19
CA THR A 105 -9.96 -5.80 -3.44
C THR A 105 -10.17 -6.41 -4.83
N ASN A 106 -9.06 -6.82 -5.48
CA ASN A 106 -9.04 -7.22 -6.87
C ASN A 106 -9.60 -6.11 -7.79
N SER A 107 -9.20 -4.85 -7.51
CA SER A 107 -9.66 -3.64 -8.22
C SER A 107 -11.20 -3.54 -8.31
N SER A 108 -11.90 -3.94 -7.26
CA SER A 108 -13.35 -3.85 -7.18
C SER A 108 -13.79 -2.47 -6.69
N TYR A 109 -14.45 -1.71 -7.57
CA TYR A 109 -14.88 -0.32 -7.30
C TYR A 109 -16.39 -0.18 -7.13
N ARG A 110 -17.14 -1.26 -7.03
CA ARG A 110 -18.61 -1.22 -6.94
C ARG A 110 -19.14 -1.08 -5.51
N ARG A 111 -18.35 -1.51 -4.52
CA ARG A 111 -18.70 -1.49 -3.11
C ARG A 111 -17.54 -0.95 -2.28
N ALA A 112 -17.84 -0.06 -1.36
CA ALA A 112 -16.88 0.54 -0.45
C ALA A 112 -16.57 -0.44 0.69
N VAL A 113 -15.30 -0.77 0.86
CA VAL A 113 -14.85 -1.72 1.90
C VAL A 113 -14.72 -1.06 3.28
N ILE A 114 -14.65 0.28 3.33
CA ILE A 114 -14.57 1.04 4.58
C ILE A 114 -15.35 2.36 4.45
N GLY A 115 -15.91 2.81 5.58
CA GLY A 115 -16.57 4.09 5.76
C GLY A 115 -16.29 4.66 7.15
N GLY A 116 -17.08 5.66 7.57
CA GLY A 116 -16.86 6.44 8.78
C GLY A 116 -16.69 5.62 10.05
N ILE A 117 -17.55 4.63 10.31
CA ILE A 117 -17.51 3.81 11.54
C ILE A 117 -16.22 3.01 11.64
N MET A 118 -15.84 2.29 10.59
CA MET A 118 -14.63 1.46 10.61
C MET A 118 -13.36 2.31 10.63
N SER A 119 -13.34 3.45 9.94
CA SER A 119 -12.21 4.39 9.98
C SER A 119 -12.06 4.99 11.38
N GLY A 120 -13.16 5.29 12.07
CA GLY A 120 -13.14 5.72 13.47
C GLY A 120 -12.53 4.67 14.40
N ALA A 121 -12.85 3.40 14.20
CA ALA A 121 -12.25 2.29 14.97
C ALA A 121 -10.75 2.15 14.69
N ALA A 122 -10.32 2.22 13.42
CA ALA A 122 -8.92 2.16 13.03
C ALA A 122 -8.12 3.35 13.59
N PHE A 123 -8.66 4.55 13.50
CA PHE A 123 -8.08 5.77 14.06
C PHE A 123 -7.96 5.68 15.59
N GLY A 124 -9.03 5.27 16.29
CA GLY A 124 -9.05 5.10 17.74
C GLY A 124 -8.01 4.09 18.25
N LYS A 125 -7.67 3.10 17.43
CA LYS A 125 -6.60 2.13 17.72
C LYS A 125 -5.20 2.68 17.45
N GLY A 126 -5.07 3.82 16.78
CA GLY A 126 -3.80 4.43 16.42
C GLY A 126 -3.17 3.84 15.15
N ILE A 127 -3.94 3.15 14.30
CA ILE A 127 -3.48 2.68 12.99
C ILE A 127 -3.11 3.91 12.14
N GLY A 128 -1.95 3.87 11.50
CA GLY A 128 -1.33 5.02 10.85
C GLY A 128 -2.05 5.49 9.59
N GLY A 129 -2.80 4.61 8.91
CA GLY A 129 -3.57 4.95 7.71
C GLY A 129 -4.02 3.73 6.92
N LEU A 130 -4.65 4.01 5.78
CA LEU A 130 -5.18 3.02 4.84
C LEU A 130 -4.76 3.34 3.41
N VAL A 131 -4.32 2.31 2.70
CA VAL A 131 -4.16 2.31 1.24
C VAL A 131 -5.02 1.20 0.67
N VAL A 132 -5.93 1.51 -0.26
CA VAL A 132 -6.85 0.51 -0.81
C VAL A 132 -6.94 0.62 -2.34
N ASP A 133 -6.59 -0.47 -3.04
CA ASP A 133 -6.93 -0.66 -4.45
C ASP A 133 -8.39 -1.13 -4.54
N GLY A 134 -9.28 -0.20 -4.29
CA GLY A 134 -10.70 -0.40 -4.14
C GLY A 134 -11.43 0.90 -3.83
N ALA A 135 -12.66 0.77 -3.34
CA ALA A 135 -13.52 1.91 -3.04
C ALA A 135 -13.74 2.12 -1.54
N VAL A 136 -13.90 3.40 -1.16
CA VAL A 136 -14.30 3.85 0.17
C VAL A 136 -15.57 4.68 0.11
N ARG A 137 -16.18 5.00 1.27
CA ARG A 137 -17.35 5.88 1.37
C ARG A 137 -17.24 6.81 2.58
N ASP A 138 -18.26 7.61 2.81
CA ASP A 138 -18.39 8.53 3.95
C ASP A 138 -17.20 9.52 4.02
N VAL A 139 -16.83 10.10 2.87
CA VAL A 139 -15.63 10.93 2.68
C VAL A 139 -15.59 12.12 3.64
N GLU A 140 -16.74 12.72 3.94
CA GLU A 140 -16.83 13.85 4.86
C GLU A 140 -16.45 13.42 6.28
N GLU A 141 -16.88 12.24 6.74
CA GLU A 141 -16.50 11.68 8.03
C GLU A 141 -15.02 11.30 8.07
N LEU A 142 -14.49 10.69 6.99
CA LEU A 142 -13.06 10.38 6.87
C LEU A 142 -12.21 11.65 7.01
N ARG A 143 -12.61 12.73 6.34
CA ARG A 143 -11.93 14.04 6.44
C ARG A 143 -12.07 14.67 7.80
N ALA A 144 -13.23 14.57 8.43
CA ALA A 144 -13.48 15.11 9.79
C ALA A 144 -12.61 14.41 10.85
N HIS A 145 -12.43 13.09 10.75
CA HIS A 145 -11.52 12.32 11.61
C HIS A 145 -10.05 12.64 11.30
N GLY A 146 -9.74 13.08 10.07
CA GLY A 146 -8.37 13.36 9.65
C GLY A 146 -7.47 12.13 9.59
N TRP A 147 -8.05 10.91 9.59
CA TRP A 147 -7.32 9.65 9.43
C TRP A 147 -6.89 9.49 7.98
N PRO A 148 -5.60 9.23 7.70
CA PRO A 148 -5.10 9.18 6.33
C PRO A 148 -5.69 7.98 5.55
N VAL A 149 -6.34 8.26 4.43
CA VAL A 149 -6.93 7.27 3.53
C VAL A 149 -6.54 7.59 2.11
N PHE A 150 -6.01 6.57 1.41
CA PHE A 150 -5.68 6.59 -0.01
C PHE A 150 -6.47 5.49 -0.71
N ALA A 151 -7.24 5.83 -1.72
CA ALA A 151 -8.14 4.89 -2.38
C ALA A 151 -8.22 5.12 -3.89
N ALA A 152 -8.61 4.08 -4.64
CA ALA A 152 -8.79 4.17 -6.08
C ALA A 152 -10.17 4.75 -6.46
N ALA A 153 -11.18 4.66 -5.58
CA ALA A 153 -12.52 5.15 -5.86
C ALA A 153 -13.29 5.54 -4.60
N VAL A 154 -14.35 6.34 -4.80
CA VAL A 154 -15.37 6.65 -3.80
C VAL A 154 -16.72 6.23 -4.33
N VAL A 155 -17.47 5.41 -3.58
CA VAL A 155 -18.82 4.94 -3.95
C VAL A 155 -19.72 4.82 -2.72
N PRO A 156 -21.05 4.98 -2.85
CA PRO A 156 -21.94 4.97 -1.69
C PRO A 156 -22.29 3.56 -1.20
N CYS A 157 -22.19 2.53 -2.05
CA CYS A 157 -22.63 1.18 -1.71
C CYS A 157 -21.69 0.50 -0.72
N ALA A 158 -22.22 -0.05 0.38
CA ALA A 158 -21.44 -0.81 1.36
C ALA A 158 -21.01 -2.17 0.85
N ALA A 159 -19.90 -2.68 1.40
CA ALA A 159 -19.48 -4.06 1.25
C ALA A 159 -20.35 -5.02 2.09
N ASP A 160 -20.33 -6.30 1.71
CA ASP A 160 -20.79 -7.42 2.53
C ASP A 160 -19.69 -7.83 3.54
N SER A 161 -19.98 -8.75 4.45
CA SER A 161 -19.03 -9.20 5.49
C SER A 161 -19.11 -10.71 5.67
N ASP A 162 -18.90 -11.45 4.59
CA ASP A 162 -19.05 -12.91 4.53
C ASP A 162 -17.70 -13.62 4.24
N GLY A 163 -16.74 -12.91 3.67
CA GLY A 163 -15.48 -13.48 3.18
C GLY A 163 -15.62 -14.13 1.79
N PRO A 164 -14.67 -14.92 1.34
CA PRO A 164 -13.37 -15.25 1.95
C PRO A 164 -12.33 -14.14 1.87
N GLY A 165 -11.10 -14.41 2.36
CA GLY A 165 -10.01 -13.44 2.25
C GLY A 165 -8.68 -13.92 2.83
N GLN A 166 -7.66 -13.05 2.74
CA GLN A 166 -6.30 -13.32 3.23
C GLN A 166 -5.82 -12.14 4.07
N LEU A 167 -5.16 -12.42 5.20
CA LEU A 167 -4.49 -11.43 6.05
C LEU A 167 -3.03 -11.80 6.18
N ASN A 168 -2.13 -10.82 6.08
CA ASN A 168 -0.68 -11.00 6.12
C ASN A 168 -0.16 -12.01 5.08
N HIS A 169 -0.66 -11.94 3.86
CA HIS A 169 -0.12 -12.61 2.68
C HIS A 169 0.30 -11.57 1.64
N PRO A 170 1.22 -11.91 0.71
CA PRO A 170 1.54 -11.02 -0.40
C PRO A 170 0.30 -10.68 -1.22
N ILE A 171 0.16 -9.39 -1.56
CA ILE A 171 -0.96 -8.85 -2.35
C ILE A 171 -0.44 -8.00 -3.51
N SER A 172 -1.35 -7.57 -4.38
CA SER A 172 -1.10 -6.48 -5.34
C SER A 172 -1.98 -5.28 -4.98
N CYS A 173 -1.40 -4.09 -4.89
CA CYS A 173 -2.13 -2.86 -4.62
C CYS A 173 -1.57 -1.74 -5.51
N GLY A 174 -2.44 -1.07 -6.27
CA GLY A 174 -2.01 -0.04 -7.20
C GLY A 174 -0.97 -0.50 -8.24
N GLY A 175 -1.03 -1.77 -8.66
CA GLY A 175 -0.09 -2.36 -9.63
C GLY A 175 1.27 -2.75 -9.03
N VAL A 176 1.46 -2.66 -7.72
CA VAL A 176 2.70 -2.97 -7.03
C VAL A 176 2.51 -4.17 -6.09
N PRO A 177 3.43 -5.15 -6.07
CA PRO A 177 3.42 -6.19 -5.06
C PRO A 177 3.73 -5.61 -3.69
N VAL A 178 2.97 -5.99 -2.67
CA VAL A 178 3.16 -5.57 -1.27
C VAL A 178 3.20 -6.82 -0.40
N HIS A 179 4.26 -6.94 0.39
CA HIS A 179 4.42 -8.03 1.35
C HIS A 179 4.11 -7.53 2.77
N PRO A 180 3.64 -8.41 3.66
CA PRO A 180 3.52 -8.06 5.07
C PRO A 180 4.82 -7.50 5.63
N GLY A 181 4.77 -6.36 6.31
CA GLY A 181 5.95 -5.69 6.86
C GLY A 181 6.73 -4.80 5.90
N ASP A 182 6.37 -4.72 4.60
CA ASP A 182 6.92 -3.68 3.72
C ASP A 182 6.60 -2.29 4.29
N ILE A 183 7.49 -1.34 4.05
CA ILE A 183 7.26 0.03 4.49
C ILE A 183 6.42 0.75 3.45
N ILE A 184 5.31 1.30 3.87
CA ILE A 184 4.45 2.17 3.07
C ILE A 184 4.77 3.62 3.42
N LEU A 185 5.13 4.41 2.41
CA LEU A 185 5.21 5.86 2.50
C LEU A 185 4.18 6.46 1.55
N ALA A 186 3.31 7.32 2.06
CA ALA A 186 2.28 7.96 1.24
C ALA A 186 2.08 9.43 1.64
N ASP A 187 1.88 10.28 0.63
CA ASP A 187 1.48 11.68 0.75
C ASP A 187 0.58 12.09 -0.41
N ASP A 188 0.30 13.38 -0.58
CA ASP A 188 -0.59 13.88 -1.66
C ASP A 188 -0.08 13.58 -3.08
N ASN A 189 1.17 13.14 -3.26
CA ASN A 189 1.73 12.75 -4.55
C ASN A 189 1.50 11.26 -4.88
N GLY A 190 1.09 10.44 -3.91
CA GLY A 190 0.83 9.02 -4.11
C GLY A 190 1.43 8.13 -3.03
N VAL A 191 1.73 6.87 -3.40
CA VAL A 191 2.17 5.83 -2.48
C VAL A 191 3.41 5.13 -3.02
N ALA A 192 4.42 4.95 -2.17
CA ALA A 192 5.60 4.15 -2.44
C ALA A 192 5.71 2.97 -1.46
N VAL A 193 6.16 1.82 -1.96
CA VAL A 193 6.38 0.59 -1.20
C VAL A 193 7.86 0.30 -1.12
N ILE A 194 8.41 0.17 0.07
CA ILE A 194 9.82 -0.04 0.31
C ILE A 194 10.01 -1.37 1.02
N PRO A 195 10.54 -2.41 0.35
CA PRO A 195 10.93 -3.64 1.03
C PRO A 195 11.97 -3.34 2.13
N PRO A 196 11.84 -3.93 3.34
CA PRO A 196 12.79 -3.69 4.42
C PRO A 196 14.26 -3.91 4.04
N THR A 197 14.52 -4.85 3.14
CA THR A 197 15.88 -5.15 2.62
C THR A 197 16.46 -4.06 1.72
N TRP A 198 15.65 -3.11 1.25
CA TRP A 198 16.11 -2.02 0.36
C TRP A 198 16.29 -0.70 1.09
N VAL A 199 15.98 -0.63 2.36
CA VAL A 199 15.92 0.63 3.13
C VAL A 199 17.22 1.41 3.08
N GLU A 200 18.38 0.76 3.31
CA GLU A 200 19.67 1.43 3.30
C GLU A 200 19.98 2.02 1.92
N TRP A 201 19.74 1.24 0.86
CA TRP A 201 19.92 1.70 -0.52
C TRP A 201 18.99 2.88 -0.86
N VAL A 202 17.72 2.82 -0.42
CA VAL A 202 16.76 3.91 -0.64
C VAL A 202 17.21 5.18 0.10
N LEU A 203 17.63 5.06 1.36
CA LEU A 203 18.10 6.22 2.15
C LEU A 203 19.33 6.89 1.52
N GLU A 204 20.30 6.09 1.02
CA GLU A 204 21.43 6.65 0.29
C GLU A 204 20.99 7.38 -0.99
N GLY A 205 20.02 6.82 -1.71
CA GLY A 205 19.43 7.45 -2.89
C GLY A 205 18.74 8.76 -2.57
N CYS A 206 17.95 8.78 -1.50
CA CYS A 206 17.26 9.98 -1.02
C CYS A 206 18.23 11.10 -0.64
N GLU A 207 19.30 10.77 0.09
CA GLU A 207 20.32 11.73 0.48
C GLU A 207 21.01 12.37 -0.75
N LYS A 208 21.41 11.55 -1.72
CA LYS A 208 22.02 12.02 -2.98
C LYS A 208 21.05 12.92 -3.75
N ARG A 209 19.79 12.56 -3.80
CA ARG A 209 18.76 13.34 -4.48
C ARG A 209 18.53 14.68 -3.79
N HIS A 210 18.38 14.68 -2.48
CA HIS A 210 18.19 15.89 -1.68
C HIS A 210 19.33 16.90 -1.87
N GLN A 211 20.59 16.44 -1.82
CA GLN A 211 21.77 17.27 -2.08
C GLN A 211 21.79 17.82 -3.51
N SER A 212 21.40 17.01 -4.50
CA SER A 212 21.32 17.44 -5.91
C SER A 212 20.24 18.51 -6.10
N GLU A 213 19.08 18.34 -5.48
CA GLU A 213 17.98 19.32 -5.54
C GLU A 213 18.34 20.63 -4.84
N ALA A 214 18.96 20.57 -3.67
CA ALA A 214 19.44 21.75 -2.96
C ALA A 214 20.43 22.58 -3.82
N ARG A 215 21.39 21.91 -4.47
CA ARG A 215 22.33 22.53 -5.42
C ARG A 215 21.58 23.15 -6.59
N ARG A 216 20.67 22.42 -7.21
CA ARG A 216 19.90 22.90 -8.37
C ARG A 216 19.05 24.12 -8.01
N MET A 217 18.43 24.13 -6.84
CA MET A 217 17.67 25.27 -6.35
C MET A 217 18.55 26.51 -6.11
N ALA A 218 19.80 26.32 -5.66
CA ALA A 218 20.76 27.41 -5.53
C ALA A 218 21.14 28.00 -6.90
N GLU A 219 21.41 27.18 -7.92
CA GLU A 219 21.68 27.60 -9.29
C GLU A 219 20.51 28.39 -9.89
N ILE A 220 19.25 27.93 -9.68
CA ILE A 220 18.05 28.61 -10.14
C ILE A 220 17.93 30.02 -9.49
N ARG A 221 18.21 30.11 -8.18
CA ARG A 221 18.22 31.43 -7.49
C ARG A 221 19.30 32.37 -8.01
N GLN A 222 20.36 31.87 -8.60
CA GLN A 222 21.42 32.64 -9.25
C GLN A 222 21.13 32.96 -10.74
N GLY A 223 19.94 32.62 -11.24
CA GLY A 223 19.49 32.91 -12.60
C GLY A 223 19.77 31.80 -13.62
N GLN A 224 20.35 30.66 -13.23
CA GLN A 224 20.54 29.50 -14.12
C GLN A 224 19.24 28.68 -14.21
N LEU A 225 18.28 29.12 -15.02
CA LEU A 225 16.97 28.48 -15.10
C LEU A 225 17.00 27.07 -15.68
N THR A 226 17.93 26.80 -16.59
CA THR A 226 18.16 25.46 -17.18
C THR A 226 19.50 24.91 -16.74
N SER A 227 19.55 23.61 -16.38
CA SER A 227 20.82 22.99 -15.98
C SER A 227 21.78 22.86 -17.15
N ALA A 228 23.09 22.94 -16.88
CA ALA A 228 24.12 22.77 -17.91
C ALA A 228 23.99 21.43 -18.66
N ALA A 229 23.60 20.37 -17.95
CA ALA A 229 23.39 19.06 -18.57
C ALA A 229 22.22 19.04 -19.57
N VAL A 230 21.15 19.80 -19.33
CA VAL A 230 20.01 19.94 -20.23
C VAL A 230 20.40 20.84 -21.41
N LEU A 231 21.07 21.98 -21.17
CA LEU A 231 21.56 22.86 -22.23
C LEU A 231 22.45 22.10 -23.21
N GLY A 232 23.44 21.33 -22.72
CA GLY A 232 24.30 20.54 -23.59
C GLY A 232 23.60 19.43 -24.37
N LYS A 233 22.40 18.98 -23.92
CA LYS A 233 21.54 18.07 -24.71
C LYS A 233 20.78 18.84 -25.80
N LEU A 234 20.26 20.02 -25.49
CA LEU A 234 19.56 20.86 -26.44
C LEU A 234 20.49 21.29 -27.57
N GLU A 235 21.71 21.74 -27.25
CA GLU A 235 22.73 22.10 -28.24
C GLU A 235 23.08 20.95 -29.20
N LYS A 236 23.20 19.71 -28.66
CA LYS A 236 23.44 18.51 -29.51
C LYS A 236 22.28 18.19 -30.45
N LEU A 237 21.08 18.65 -30.14
CA LEU A 237 19.87 18.50 -30.95
C LEU A 237 19.66 19.72 -31.89
N GLY A 238 20.52 20.74 -31.84
CA GLY A 238 20.36 21.95 -32.64
C GLY A 238 19.23 22.89 -32.16
N LEU A 239 18.88 22.83 -30.86
CA LEU A 239 17.83 23.63 -30.21
C LEU A 239 18.43 24.72 -29.32
#